data_6e2ed4836e29cc5dc12586cbc1b2bfc0
#
_entry.id   6e2ed4836e29cc5dc12586cbc1b2bfc0
#
_cell.length_a   1.000
_cell.length_b   1.000
_cell.length_c   1.000
_cell.angle_alpha   90.00
_cell.angle_beta   90.00
_cell.angle_gamma   90.00
#
_symmetry.space_group_name_H-M   'P 1'
#
loop_
_entity.id
_entity.type
_entity.pdbx_description
1 polymer ?
#
loop_
_entity_poly.entity_id
_entity_poly.type
_entity_poly.pdbx_seq_one_letter_code
_entity_poly.pdbx_strand_id
1 'polypeptide(L)'
;YAWLRKPFSLIYRILRTCCQILTGIELHCETKVGRRLRIEHFGGIIISGDAVIGDDVILRHGVTIGLGHTSQRGSPVIGNRVDIGAGAKILGPIHIGDDAVIGANAVVIRDVPAGALAVGIPAQIKRRRSAAREFSEAGSC
;
A
#
# COMPACT_ATOMS: atom_id res chain seq x y z
N TYR A 1 -25.60 -27.37 -7.42
CA TYR A 1 -24.36 -27.08 -6.65
C TYR A 1 -24.48 -25.86 -5.72
N ALA A 2 -25.62 -25.14 -5.68
CA ALA A 2 -25.77 -23.93 -4.83
C ALA A 2 -25.72 -24.24 -3.33
N TRP A 3 -26.12 -25.43 -2.89
CA TRP A 3 -26.09 -25.85 -1.50
C TRP A 3 -24.68 -26.14 -0.98
N LEU A 4 -23.76 -26.57 -1.84
CA LEU A 4 -22.33 -26.74 -1.52
C LEU A 4 -21.62 -25.41 -1.29
N ARG A 5 -22.05 -24.33 -1.94
CA ARG A 5 -21.42 -22.99 -1.79
C ARG A 5 -21.60 -22.42 -0.38
N LYS A 6 -22.70 -22.73 0.33
CA LYS A 6 -22.99 -22.19 1.67
C LYS A 6 -21.95 -22.60 2.72
N PRO A 7 -21.59 -23.89 2.90
CA PRO A 7 -20.59 -24.27 3.89
C PRO A 7 -19.18 -23.69 3.56
N PHE A 8 -18.81 -23.66 2.27
CA PHE A 8 -17.53 -23.08 1.87
C PHE A 8 -17.46 -21.56 2.12
N SER A 9 -18.56 -20.84 1.94
CA SER A 9 -18.60 -19.40 2.23
C SER A 9 -18.50 -19.14 3.75
N LEU A 10 -19.06 -19.99 4.57
CA LEU A 10 -18.94 -19.88 6.04
C LEU A 10 -17.51 -20.14 6.49
N ILE A 11 -16.88 -21.21 6.01
CA ILE A 11 -15.48 -21.53 6.29
C ILE A 11 -14.56 -20.37 5.86
N TYR A 12 -14.75 -19.85 4.65
CA TYR A 12 -14.00 -18.70 4.17
C TYR A 12 -14.13 -17.48 5.09
N ARG A 13 -15.36 -17.17 5.52
CA ARG A 13 -15.61 -16.04 6.44
C ARG A 13 -14.93 -16.23 7.78
N ILE A 14 -14.98 -17.43 8.34
CA ILE A 14 -14.31 -17.76 9.61
C ILE A 14 -12.79 -17.60 9.44
N LEU A 15 -12.20 -18.24 8.44
CA LEU A 15 -10.76 -18.16 8.19
C LEU A 15 -10.30 -16.72 7.95
N ARG A 16 -11.04 -15.95 7.16
CA ARG A 16 -10.77 -14.54 6.94
C ARG A 16 -10.77 -13.76 8.27
N THR A 17 -11.81 -13.92 9.08
CA THR A 17 -11.92 -13.23 10.37
C THR A 17 -10.80 -13.64 11.31
N CYS A 18 -10.47 -14.93 11.40
CA CYS A 18 -9.34 -15.41 12.18
C CYS A 18 -8.01 -14.78 11.71
N CYS A 19 -7.77 -14.74 10.41
CA CYS A 19 -6.58 -14.10 9.86
C CYS A 19 -6.53 -12.60 10.21
N GLN A 20 -7.64 -11.88 10.08
CA GLN A 20 -7.71 -10.46 10.46
C GLN A 20 -7.41 -10.24 11.95
N ILE A 21 -8.00 -11.06 12.84
CA ILE A 21 -7.76 -10.94 14.28
C ILE A 21 -6.32 -11.25 14.64
N LEU A 22 -5.74 -12.30 14.04
CA LEU A 22 -4.39 -12.75 14.36
C LEU A 22 -3.30 -11.86 13.78
N THR A 23 -3.52 -11.30 12.59
CA THR A 23 -2.49 -10.54 11.86
C THR A 23 -2.73 -9.04 11.86
N GLY A 24 -3.97 -8.59 12.11
CA GLY A 24 -4.36 -7.20 11.92
C GLY A 24 -4.28 -6.73 10.47
N ILE A 25 -4.35 -7.66 9.50
CA ILE A 25 -4.31 -7.35 8.07
C ILE A 25 -5.70 -7.53 7.48
N GLU A 26 -6.24 -6.46 6.92
CA GLU A 26 -7.47 -6.47 6.16
C GLU A 26 -7.17 -6.29 4.67
N LEU A 27 -7.16 -7.40 3.96
CA LEU A 27 -7.05 -7.46 2.50
C LEU A 27 -8.37 -7.97 1.92
N HIS A 28 -9.03 -7.14 1.14
CA HIS A 28 -10.30 -7.53 0.53
C HIS A 28 -10.07 -8.51 -0.63
N CYS A 29 -10.97 -9.48 -0.81
CA CYS A 29 -10.82 -10.53 -1.83
C CYS A 29 -10.92 -10.02 -3.28
N GLU A 30 -11.43 -8.80 -3.48
CA GLU A 30 -11.52 -8.16 -4.80
C GLU A 30 -10.29 -7.33 -5.15
N THR A 31 -9.40 -7.07 -4.17
CA THR A 31 -8.15 -6.33 -4.39
C THR A 31 -7.29 -7.05 -5.43
N LYS A 32 -6.87 -6.31 -6.44
CA LYS A 32 -5.94 -6.84 -7.45
C LYS A 32 -4.52 -6.68 -6.93
N VAL A 33 -3.86 -7.79 -6.66
CA VAL A 33 -2.50 -7.83 -6.13
C VAL A 33 -1.56 -8.49 -7.12
N GLY A 34 -0.50 -7.79 -7.46
CA GLY A 34 0.57 -8.30 -8.31
C GLY A 34 1.43 -9.34 -7.60
N ARG A 35 2.49 -9.75 -8.26
CA ARG A 35 3.39 -10.80 -7.76
C ARG A 35 4.37 -10.25 -6.74
N ARG A 36 4.79 -11.10 -5.80
CA ARG A 36 5.85 -10.81 -4.83
C ARG A 36 5.54 -9.59 -3.94
N LEU A 37 4.25 -9.39 -3.59
CA LEU A 37 3.90 -8.46 -2.52
C LEU A 37 4.60 -8.91 -1.23
N ARG A 38 5.37 -8.00 -0.63
CA ARG A 38 6.09 -8.26 0.62
C ARG A 38 5.51 -7.40 1.74
N ILE A 39 5.08 -8.04 2.81
CA ILE A 39 4.63 -7.37 4.04
C ILE A 39 5.71 -7.55 5.08
N GLU A 40 6.39 -6.43 5.41
CA GLU A 40 7.47 -6.39 6.40
C GLU A 40 6.92 -6.13 7.77
N HIS A 41 6.37 -6.63 8.54
CA HIS A 41 5.66 -6.36 9.80
C HIS A 41 4.16 -6.32 9.58
N PHE A 42 3.46 -7.19 10.24
CA PHE A 42 2.00 -7.23 10.24
C PHE A 42 1.42 -6.26 11.28
N GLY A 43 0.11 -6.01 11.17
CA GLY A 43 -0.65 -5.18 12.08
C GLY A 43 -1.13 -3.87 11.47
N GLY A 44 -2.44 -3.65 11.55
CA GLY A 44 -3.09 -2.42 11.13
C GLY A 44 -3.01 -2.11 9.62
N ILE A 45 -2.80 -3.12 8.77
CA ILE A 45 -2.80 -2.94 7.32
C ILE A 45 -4.24 -3.07 6.81
N ILE A 46 -4.72 -2.04 6.11
CA ILE A 46 -6.06 -2.01 5.53
C ILE A 46 -5.97 -1.67 4.05
N ILE A 47 -6.48 -2.57 3.19
CA ILE A 47 -6.45 -2.39 1.75
C ILE A 47 -7.86 -2.57 1.18
N SER A 48 -8.35 -1.52 0.52
CA SER A 48 -9.67 -1.49 -0.14
C SER A 48 -9.78 -2.51 -1.26
N GLY A 49 -10.98 -3.06 -1.47
CA GLY A 49 -11.25 -4.04 -2.52
C GLY A 49 -10.99 -3.54 -3.94
N ASP A 50 -11.21 -2.26 -4.20
CA ASP A 50 -11.00 -1.66 -5.52
C ASP A 50 -9.54 -1.23 -5.77
N ALA A 51 -8.64 -1.39 -4.79
CA ALA A 51 -7.24 -1.03 -4.95
C ALA A 51 -6.52 -1.99 -5.90
N VAL A 52 -5.55 -1.45 -6.63
CA VAL A 52 -4.66 -2.22 -7.49
C VAL A 52 -3.24 -2.06 -6.99
N ILE A 53 -2.55 -3.17 -6.78
CA ILE A 53 -1.17 -3.21 -6.31
C ILE A 53 -0.33 -3.94 -7.35
N GLY A 54 0.75 -3.32 -7.79
CA GLY A 54 1.67 -3.88 -8.78
C GLY A 54 2.58 -4.98 -8.23
N ASP A 55 3.57 -5.34 -9.01
CA ASP A 55 4.58 -6.35 -8.68
C ASP A 55 5.66 -5.78 -7.74
N ASP A 56 6.23 -6.62 -6.88
CA ASP A 56 7.37 -6.30 -6.00
C ASP A 56 7.14 -5.13 -5.04
N VAL A 57 5.90 -4.89 -4.64
CA VAL A 57 5.56 -3.84 -3.68
C VAL A 57 5.89 -4.27 -2.26
N ILE A 58 6.42 -3.33 -1.47
CA ILE A 58 6.74 -3.53 -0.06
C ILE A 58 5.78 -2.72 0.80
N LEU A 59 5.10 -3.37 1.73
CA LEU A 59 4.23 -2.75 2.72
C LEU A 59 4.78 -2.96 4.13
N ARG A 60 4.62 -1.95 4.98
CA ARG A 60 4.89 -2.06 6.41
C ARG A 60 3.60 -1.95 7.22
N HIS A 61 3.69 -2.19 8.53
CA HIS A 61 2.54 -2.12 9.43
C HIS A 61 1.83 -0.76 9.39
N GLY A 62 0.56 -0.74 9.73
CA GLY A 62 -0.23 0.49 9.84
C GLY A 62 -0.55 1.19 8.51
N VAL A 63 -0.23 0.57 7.36
CA VAL A 63 -0.50 1.15 6.04
C VAL A 63 -2.00 1.06 5.74
N THR A 64 -2.56 2.15 5.21
CA THR A 64 -3.93 2.18 4.68
C THR A 64 -3.88 2.55 3.20
N ILE A 65 -4.47 1.71 2.35
CA ILE A 65 -4.68 1.98 0.92
C ILE A 65 -6.18 1.90 0.66
N GLY A 66 -6.82 3.04 0.41
CA GLY A 66 -8.28 3.03 0.33
C GLY A 66 -8.92 4.28 -0.22
N LEU A 67 -10.22 4.35 -0.01
CA LEU A 67 -11.04 5.46 -0.45
C LEU A 67 -10.58 6.76 0.23
N GLY A 68 -10.64 7.85 -0.51
CA GLY A 68 -10.48 9.19 0.02
C GLY A 68 -11.76 9.71 0.67
N HIS A 69 -12.08 10.97 0.43
CA HIS A 69 -13.32 11.57 0.89
C HIS A 69 -14.52 10.97 0.15
N THR A 70 -15.68 10.89 0.81
CA THR A 70 -16.94 10.29 0.32
C THR A 70 -17.39 10.81 -1.06
N SER A 71 -16.96 12.00 -1.46
CA SER A 71 -17.27 12.61 -2.77
C SER A 71 -16.37 12.09 -3.91
N GLN A 72 -15.23 11.50 -3.62
CA GLN A 72 -14.30 10.95 -4.62
C GLN A 72 -14.39 9.42 -4.60
N ARG A 73 -15.11 8.85 -5.57
CA ARG A 73 -15.16 7.40 -5.76
C ARG A 73 -13.88 6.92 -6.42
N GLY A 74 -13.30 5.86 -5.89
CA GLY A 74 -12.14 5.17 -6.44
C GLY A 74 -11.06 4.94 -5.42
N SER A 75 -10.27 3.92 -5.66
CA SER A 75 -9.17 3.47 -4.81
C SER A 75 -7.83 3.69 -5.51
N PRO A 76 -6.73 3.73 -4.75
CA PRO A 76 -5.41 3.93 -5.32
C PRO A 76 -4.98 2.81 -6.27
N VAL A 77 -4.19 3.20 -7.26
CA VAL A 77 -3.44 2.29 -8.13
C VAL A 77 -1.95 2.44 -7.81
N ILE A 78 -1.36 1.39 -7.29
CA ILE A 78 0.04 1.33 -6.90
C ILE A 78 0.83 0.65 -8.01
N GLY A 79 1.87 1.28 -8.50
CA GLY A 79 2.78 0.74 -9.51
C GLY A 79 3.68 -0.37 -8.97
N ASN A 80 4.70 -0.72 -9.75
CA ASN A 80 5.63 -1.79 -9.42
C ASN A 80 6.79 -1.28 -8.56
N ARG A 81 7.38 -2.15 -7.73
CA ARG A 81 8.56 -1.86 -6.90
C ARG A 81 8.40 -0.64 -5.99
N VAL A 82 7.17 -0.35 -5.59
CA VAL A 82 6.87 0.76 -4.67
C VAL A 82 7.20 0.32 -3.24
N ASP A 83 7.90 1.18 -2.52
CA ASP A 83 8.22 0.98 -1.10
C ASP A 83 7.34 1.89 -0.24
N ILE A 84 6.48 1.29 0.60
CA ILE A 84 5.51 2.01 1.42
C ILE A 84 5.88 1.91 2.90
N GLY A 85 6.28 3.06 3.45
CA GLY A 85 6.69 3.21 4.84
C GLY A 85 5.57 2.94 5.85
N ALA A 86 5.97 2.57 7.06
CA ALA A 86 5.03 2.27 8.15
C ALA A 86 4.05 3.42 8.41
N GLY A 87 2.80 3.09 8.66
CA GLY A 87 1.76 4.07 8.98
C GLY A 87 1.28 4.94 7.82
N ALA A 88 1.83 4.79 6.61
CA ALA A 88 1.43 5.60 5.46
C ALA A 88 -0.05 5.43 5.10
N LYS A 89 -0.70 6.51 4.68
CA LYS A 89 -2.09 6.56 4.25
C LYS A 89 -2.15 7.01 2.79
N ILE A 90 -2.59 6.14 1.90
CA ILE A 90 -2.71 6.41 0.47
C ILE A 90 -4.19 6.38 0.14
N LEU A 91 -4.77 7.56 -0.15
CA LEU A 91 -6.21 7.74 -0.13
C LEU A 91 -6.72 8.40 -1.42
N GLY A 92 -7.80 7.84 -1.97
CA GLY A 92 -8.50 8.37 -3.14
C GLY A 92 -8.08 7.74 -4.46
N PRO A 93 -8.68 8.17 -5.57
CA PRO A 93 -8.41 7.65 -6.91
C PRO A 93 -7.09 8.21 -7.46
N ILE A 94 -5.98 7.86 -6.84
CA ILE A 94 -4.63 8.37 -7.16
C ILE A 94 -3.73 7.27 -7.68
N HIS A 95 -2.69 7.68 -8.42
CA HIS A 95 -1.69 6.79 -8.98
C HIS A 95 -0.35 6.99 -8.28
N ILE A 96 0.25 5.89 -7.84
CA ILE A 96 1.63 5.86 -7.34
C ILE A 96 2.48 5.20 -8.42
N GLY A 97 3.38 5.96 -9.02
CA GLY A 97 4.24 5.46 -10.11
C GLY A 97 5.24 4.42 -9.64
N ASP A 98 5.79 3.68 -10.61
CA ASP A 98 6.81 2.65 -10.36
C ASP A 98 8.01 3.22 -9.61
N ASP A 99 8.65 2.38 -8.78
CA ASP A 99 9.85 2.75 -8.01
C ASP A 99 9.67 3.93 -7.03
N ALA A 100 8.42 4.39 -6.80
CA ALA A 100 8.16 5.44 -5.82
C ALA A 100 8.40 4.95 -4.39
N VAL A 101 8.75 5.89 -3.54
CA VAL A 101 8.93 5.65 -2.09
C VAL A 101 7.96 6.54 -1.32
N ILE A 102 7.15 5.92 -0.48
CA ILE A 102 6.24 6.62 0.42
C ILE A 102 6.85 6.56 1.83
N GLY A 103 7.13 7.71 2.39
CA GLY A 103 7.72 7.80 3.73
C GLY A 103 6.77 7.34 4.83
N ALA A 104 7.35 6.97 5.97
CA ALA A 104 6.55 6.60 7.14
C ALA A 104 5.58 7.72 7.55
N ASN A 105 4.35 7.33 7.93
CA ASN A 105 3.26 8.23 8.31
C ASN A 105 2.89 9.31 7.26
N ALA A 106 3.32 9.17 6.02
CA ALA A 106 2.92 10.10 4.96
C ALA A 106 1.43 9.92 4.63
N VAL A 107 0.73 11.04 4.39
CA VAL A 107 -0.66 11.05 3.94
C VAL A 107 -0.70 11.50 2.48
N VAL A 108 -0.83 10.54 1.58
CA VAL A 108 -0.79 10.74 0.13
C VAL A 108 -2.22 10.85 -0.41
N ILE A 109 -2.55 12.00 -0.96
CA ILE A 109 -3.87 12.33 -1.51
C ILE A 109 -3.80 12.88 -2.95
N ARG A 110 -2.64 12.72 -3.59
CA ARG A 110 -2.36 13.13 -4.98
C ARG A 110 -1.42 12.12 -5.62
N ASP A 111 -1.41 12.09 -6.94
CA ASP A 111 -0.50 11.25 -7.71
C ASP A 111 0.97 11.46 -7.32
N VAL A 112 1.70 10.37 -7.30
CA VAL A 112 3.15 10.36 -7.05
C VAL A 112 3.86 9.86 -8.31
N PRO A 113 4.71 10.66 -8.94
CA PRO A 113 5.46 10.23 -10.12
C PRO A 113 6.39 9.05 -9.85
N ALA A 114 6.71 8.31 -10.90
CA ALA A 114 7.67 7.21 -10.82
C ALA A 114 9.02 7.67 -10.25
N GLY A 115 9.61 6.86 -9.38
CA GLY A 115 10.89 7.13 -8.73
C GLY A 115 10.90 8.30 -7.73
N ALA A 116 9.76 8.92 -7.46
CA ALA A 116 9.67 10.04 -6.53
C ALA A 116 9.58 9.57 -5.07
N LEU A 117 9.89 10.48 -4.15
CA LEU A 117 9.71 10.32 -2.71
C LEU A 117 8.55 11.19 -2.23
N ALA A 118 7.54 10.60 -1.60
CA ALA A 118 6.42 11.31 -0.99
C ALA A 118 6.50 11.23 0.54
N VAL A 119 6.59 12.37 1.23
CA VAL A 119 6.76 12.44 2.70
C VAL A 119 5.93 13.56 3.31
N GLY A 120 5.44 13.37 4.52
CA GLY A 120 4.73 14.37 5.32
C GLY A 120 3.20 14.28 5.23
N ILE A 121 2.51 15.24 5.90
CA ILE A 121 1.06 15.33 6.04
C ILE A 121 0.60 16.77 5.73
N PRO A 122 -0.06 17.02 4.58
CA PRO A 122 -0.16 16.16 3.41
C PRO A 122 1.19 15.90 2.75
N ALA A 123 1.33 14.76 2.05
CA ALA A 123 2.61 14.37 1.48
C ALA A 123 3.12 15.37 0.43
N GLN A 124 4.39 15.75 0.58
CA GLN A 124 5.14 16.55 -0.37
C GLN A 124 5.97 15.62 -1.27
N ILE A 125 5.91 15.85 -2.57
CA ILE A 125 6.64 15.05 -3.54
C ILE A 125 8.05 15.66 -3.70
N LYS A 126 9.07 14.85 -3.46
CA LYS A 126 10.49 15.21 -3.61
C LYS A 126 11.14 14.34 -4.66
N ARG A 127 12.09 14.89 -5.40
CA ARG A 127 12.96 14.08 -6.24
C ARG A 127 13.82 13.20 -5.33
N ARG A 128 13.81 11.88 -5.56
CA ARG A 128 14.73 10.99 -4.87
C ARG A 128 16.15 11.28 -5.36
N ARG A 129 17.04 11.71 -4.46
CA ARG A 129 18.48 11.78 -4.76
C ARG A 129 18.95 10.33 -4.98
N SER A 130 19.61 10.06 -6.08
CA SER A 130 20.17 8.74 -6.33
C SER A 130 21.22 8.46 -5.25
N ALA A 131 21.19 7.25 -4.67
CA ALA A 131 22.13 6.81 -3.61
C ALA A 131 23.62 6.98 -4.00
N ALA A 132 23.93 7.10 -5.29
CA ALA A 132 25.27 7.37 -5.79
C ALA A 132 25.86 8.75 -5.37
N ARG A 133 25.01 9.71 -4.96
CA ARG A 133 25.50 11.03 -4.50
C ARG A 133 25.78 11.10 -3.00
N GLU A 134 25.12 10.28 -2.19
CA GLU A 134 25.33 10.29 -0.74
C GLU A 134 26.69 9.73 -0.33
N PHE A 135 27.24 8.75 -1.08
CA PHE A 135 28.58 8.21 -0.85
C PHE A 135 29.69 9.19 -1.26
N SER A 136 29.43 10.12 -2.17
CA SER A 136 30.41 11.11 -2.61
C SER A 136 30.56 12.28 -1.64
N GLU A 137 29.51 12.66 -0.93
CA GLU A 137 29.55 13.78 0.03
C GLU A 137 30.00 13.33 1.44
N ALA A 138 29.88 12.06 1.80
CA ALA A 138 30.35 11.52 3.08
C ALA A 138 31.85 11.19 3.11
N GLY A 139 32.53 11.22 1.97
CA GLY A 139 33.97 10.93 1.84
C GLY A 139 34.88 12.15 1.82
N SER A 140 34.35 13.37 2.08
CA SER A 140 35.09 14.63 2.06
C SER A 140 35.09 15.28 3.45
N CYS A 141 35.75 14.65 4.41
CA CYS A 141 36.21 15.23 5.69
C CYS A 141 37.66 14.84 5.90
#